data_dbc206804929ca6e20ba2752d20d60fa
#
_entry.id   dbc206804929ca6e20ba2752d20d60fa
#
_cell.length_a   1.000
_cell.length_b   1.000
_cell.length_c   1.000
_cell.angle_alpha   90.00
_cell.angle_beta   90.00
_cell.angle_gamma   90.00
#
_symmetry.space_group_name_H-M   'P 1'
#
loop_
_entity.id
_entity.type
_entity.pdbx_description
1 polymer ?
#
loop_
_entity_poly.entity_id
_entity_poly.type
_entity_poly.pdbx_seq_one_letter_code
_entity_poly.pdbx_strand_id
1 'polypeptide(L)'
;MLRKNIEEVIKVKEKTKKALIITALLLVLVGLVLYIAAELGAFKKGDKLQGIRKELTAVELTKLMGNGINLGNTMEAYGHASLGTNAAVSSYETLWGQPVTTQEMITAMKNSGFDTIRIPVAWTNTMNFESGDYTIREDWFARVEEIVGYAMNENMYVIVNDHWDGSWWGMFGSATTKTRQKAMDMYISMWTQIAERFKNYSDYLIFESANEELGDRLNDQDIAKDSGTLSTNECYEITNKINQTFVDTVRATGGNNSQRFLLIAGYGTDIKTTCDDRYVMPSDSAQNKLLVSVHYYEPFSYCGSASLSSWGTIKHYEKQNELLKMMTKFTDAGYGVIFGEYAVALNGDGSVKDNTCDFINNFLDNCDLYNYCPVLWDCSSMFKRSTLSWLDTDVEALYKARSFEAQSSLNEEKIKENAKAEMAAALEAAPESLDNTTPAGAASDEAIAWLMFNSNDWNVTYSVGDEYNPSEKTEGIVAEDVKITGEGT
;
A
#
# COMPACT_ATOMS: atom_id res chain seq x y z
N MET A 1 40.82 72.17 8.20
CA MET A 1 39.77 71.29 8.71
C MET A 1 38.66 71.02 7.70
N LEU A 2 38.12 72.06 7.04
CA LEU A 2 37.00 71.88 6.08
C LEU A 2 37.30 70.94 4.88
N ARG A 3 38.52 71.07 4.28
CA ARG A 3 38.91 70.22 3.14
C ARG A 3 39.01 68.75 3.44
N LYS A 4 39.47 68.38 4.63
CA LYS A 4 39.57 66.98 5.09
C LYS A 4 38.18 66.35 5.30
N ASN A 5 37.21 67.10 5.85
CA ASN A 5 35.85 66.65 6.06
C ASN A 5 35.11 66.46 4.72
N ILE A 6 35.38 67.30 3.69
CA ILE A 6 34.77 67.13 2.36
C ILE A 6 35.31 65.89 1.67
N GLU A 7 36.61 65.60 1.77
CA GLU A 7 37.22 64.39 1.19
C GLU A 7 36.70 63.10 1.86
N GLU A 8 36.48 63.11 3.20
CA GLU A 8 35.88 61.98 3.90
C GLU A 8 34.42 61.72 3.48
N VAL A 9 33.61 62.79 3.34
CA VAL A 9 32.23 62.70 2.89
C VAL A 9 32.15 62.17 1.45
N ILE A 10 33.07 62.61 0.57
CA ILE A 10 33.14 62.08 -0.80
C ILE A 10 33.50 60.58 -0.81
N LYS A 11 34.51 60.16 -0.01
CA LYS A 11 34.90 58.74 0.10
C LYS A 11 33.76 57.85 0.66
N VAL A 12 33.00 58.33 1.62
CA VAL A 12 31.83 57.63 2.18
C VAL A 12 30.76 57.48 1.11
N LYS A 13 30.43 58.57 0.37
CA LYS A 13 29.46 58.52 -0.75
C LYS A 13 29.88 57.56 -1.87
N GLU A 14 31.18 57.53 -2.24
CA GLU A 14 31.69 56.55 -3.22
C GLU A 14 31.61 55.12 -2.71
N LYS A 15 31.95 54.85 -1.44
CA LYS A 15 31.81 53.51 -0.86
C LYS A 15 30.36 53.06 -0.82
N THR A 16 29.43 53.95 -0.43
CA THR A 16 27.99 53.65 -0.42
C THR A 16 27.47 53.41 -1.83
N LYS A 17 27.91 54.20 -2.83
CA LYS A 17 27.52 54.00 -4.25
C LYS A 17 28.05 52.68 -4.80
N LYS A 18 29.31 52.29 -4.48
CA LYS A 18 29.88 50.99 -4.85
C LYS A 18 29.13 49.82 -4.18
N ALA A 19 28.80 49.93 -2.87
CA ALA A 19 28.01 48.93 -2.18
C ALA A 19 26.63 48.74 -2.79
N LEU A 20 25.92 49.82 -3.14
CA LEU A 20 24.61 49.77 -3.79
C LEU A 20 24.69 49.11 -5.21
N ILE A 21 25.74 49.39 -5.96
CA ILE A 21 25.94 48.76 -7.27
C ILE A 21 26.22 47.28 -7.13
N ILE A 22 27.04 46.88 -6.15
CA ILE A 22 27.33 45.43 -5.89
C ILE A 22 26.06 44.73 -5.45
N THR A 23 25.25 45.31 -4.59
CA THR A 23 23.97 44.73 -4.18
C THR A 23 22.99 44.60 -5.34
N ALA A 24 22.90 45.59 -6.21
CA ALA A 24 22.06 45.51 -7.40
C ALA A 24 22.54 44.44 -8.38
N LEU A 25 23.85 44.26 -8.57
CA LEU A 25 24.42 43.21 -9.39
C LEU A 25 24.20 41.82 -8.81
N LEU A 26 24.27 41.66 -7.48
CA LEU A 26 23.96 40.42 -6.81
C LEU A 26 22.48 40.04 -6.94
N LEU A 27 21.58 40.99 -6.83
CA LEU A 27 20.14 40.76 -7.05
C LEU A 27 19.83 40.37 -8.51
N VAL A 28 20.50 40.99 -9.47
CA VAL A 28 20.39 40.64 -10.91
C VAL A 28 20.95 39.24 -11.14
N LEU A 29 22.09 38.90 -10.52
CA LEU A 29 22.70 37.54 -10.62
C LEU A 29 21.80 36.47 -10.01
N VAL A 30 21.22 36.71 -8.83
CA VAL A 30 20.25 35.82 -8.22
C VAL A 30 19.00 35.65 -9.07
N GLY A 31 18.47 36.76 -9.64
CA GLY A 31 17.36 36.72 -10.59
C GLY A 31 17.70 35.92 -11.85
N LEU A 32 18.92 36.04 -12.39
CA LEU A 32 19.39 35.31 -13.56
C LEU A 32 19.56 33.80 -13.24
N VAL A 33 20.08 33.47 -12.05
CA VAL A 33 20.20 32.05 -11.56
C VAL A 33 18.83 31.43 -11.41
N LEU A 34 17.87 32.15 -10.81
CA LEU A 34 16.49 31.68 -10.67
C LEU A 34 15.80 31.54 -12.04
N TYR A 35 16.04 32.46 -12.95
CA TYR A 35 15.53 32.40 -14.34
C TYR A 35 16.12 31.19 -15.08
N ILE A 36 17.45 30.99 -15.03
CA ILE A 36 18.12 29.84 -15.65
C ILE A 36 17.67 28.53 -14.99
N ALA A 37 17.50 28.50 -13.68
CA ALA A 37 16.97 27.33 -12.98
C ALA A 37 15.52 27.01 -13.41
N ALA A 38 14.69 28.03 -13.66
CA ALA A 38 13.34 27.87 -14.20
C ALA A 38 13.37 27.35 -15.65
N GLU A 39 14.23 27.91 -16.51
CA GLU A 39 14.39 27.49 -17.92
C GLU A 39 15.01 26.08 -18.03
N LEU A 40 15.93 25.70 -17.14
CA LEU A 40 16.52 24.36 -17.09
C LEU A 40 15.61 23.32 -16.46
N GLY A 41 14.38 23.72 -16.06
CA GLY A 41 13.40 22.79 -15.53
C GLY A 41 13.60 22.42 -14.07
N ALA A 42 14.48 23.11 -13.33
CA ALA A 42 14.64 22.91 -11.90
C ALA A 42 13.37 23.22 -11.10
N PHE A 43 12.43 23.99 -11.67
CA PHE A 43 11.10 24.27 -11.14
C PHE A 43 9.96 23.56 -11.91
N LYS A 44 10.29 22.76 -12.95
CA LYS A 44 9.28 21.95 -13.67
C LYS A 44 8.80 20.71 -12.89
N LYS A 45 9.33 20.47 -11.68
CA LYS A 45 8.81 19.44 -10.77
C LYS A 45 7.33 19.66 -10.39
N GLY A 46 6.82 20.88 -10.44
CA GLY A 46 5.42 21.20 -10.12
C GLY A 46 4.40 20.81 -11.19
N ASP A 47 4.78 20.73 -12.46
CA ASP A 47 3.82 20.43 -13.54
C ASP A 47 3.39 18.96 -13.58
N LYS A 48 4.20 18.03 -13.05
CA LYS A 48 3.83 16.61 -12.92
C LYS A 48 2.82 16.35 -11.80
N LEU A 49 2.68 17.26 -10.84
CA LEU A 49 1.72 17.16 -9.74
C LEU A 49 0.32 17.64 -10.13
N GLN A 50 0.14 18.25 -11.31
CA GLN A 50 -1.12 18.78 -11.79
C GLN A 50 -1.49 18.17 -13.13
N GLY A 51 -2.70 17.62 -13.21
CA GLY A 51 -3.25 17.13 -14.46
C GLY A 51 -3.50 15.62 -14.50
N ILE A 52 -4.35 15.27 -15.43
CA ILE A 52 -4.81 13.89 -15.67
C ILE A 52 -4.55 13.56 -17.14
N ARG A 53 -3.91 12.43 -17.41
CA ARG A 53 -3.77 11.84 -18.74
C ARG A 53 -5.08 11.16 -19.12
N LYS A 54 -5.96 11.91 -19.81
CA LYS A 54 -7.32 11.46 -20.09
C LYS A 54 -7.40 10.18 -20.90
N GLU A 55 -6.49 10.05 -21.88
CA GLU A 55 -6.46 8.90 -22.80
C GLU A 55 -5.83 7.65 -22.18
N LEU A 56 -5.09 7.79 -21.08
CA LEU A 56 -4.47 6.66 -20.41
C LEU A 56 -5.55 5.76 -19.78
N THR A 57 -5.52 4.49 -20.11
CA THR A 57 -6.42 3.47 -19.54
C THR A 57 -5.86 2.87 -18.25
N ALA A 58 -6.72 2.23 -17.46
CA ALA A 58 -6.31 1.54 -16.23
C ALA A 58 -5.31 0.40 -16.51
N VAL A 59 -5.48 -0.34 -17.61
CA VAL A 59 -4.55 -1.41 -18.01
C VAL A 59 -3.19 -0.87 -18.47
N GLU A 60 -3.15 0.30 -19.11
CA GLU A 60 -1.89 0.96 -19.46
C GLU A 60 -1.22 1.56 -18.23
N LEU A 61 -2.00 2.06 -17.27
CA LEU A 61 -1.47 2.61 -16.04
C LEU A 61 -0.68 1.55 -15.24
N THR A 62 -1.20 0.34 -15.08
CA THR A 62 -0.54 -0.72 -14.30
C THR A 62 0.87 -1.03 -14.82
N LYS A 63 1.10 -0.93 -16.13
CA LYS A 63 2.44 -1.10 -16.73
C LYS A 63 3.40 0.04 -16.34
N LEU A 64 2.87 1.28 -16.23
CA LEU A 64 3.69 2.44 -15.86
C LEU A 64 3.97 2.50 -14.36
N MET A 65 3.18 1.82 -13.56
CA MET A 65 3.34 1.77 -12.10
C MET A 65 4.52 0.92 -11.65
N GLY A 66 5.02 0.01 -12.49
CA GLY A 66 6.17 -0.83 -12.20
C GLY A 66 6.01 -1.63 -10.90
N ASN A 67 7.11 -1.85 -10.18
CA ASN A 67 7.06 -2.49 -8.87
C ASN A 67 6.61 -1.49 -7.80
N GLY A 68 5.74 -1.94 -6.90
CA GLY A 68 5.27 -1.18 -5.74
C GLY A 68 5.77 -1.73 -4.41
N ILE A 69 5.75 -0.86 -3.40
CA ILE A 69 6.02 -1.22 -2.00
C ILE A 69 5.02 -0.55 -1.08
N ASN A 70 4.58 -1.23 -0.03
CA ASN A 70 3.75 -0.64 1.02
C ASN A 70 4.61 0.09 2.06
N LEU A 71 4.13 1.24 2.53
CA LEU A 71 4.62 1.91 3.73
C LEU A 71 3.89 1.32 4.95
N GLY A 72 4.01 0.00 5.15
CA GLY A 72 3.22 -0.76 6.13
C GLY A 72 3.57 -0.44 7.59
N ASN A 73 2.60 -0.64 8.49
CA ASN A 73 2.67 -0.40 9.92
C ASN A 73 3.01 1.06 10.30
N THR A 74 2.55 2.03 9.50
CA THR A 74 2.90 3.45 9.67
C THR A 74 1.63 4.29 9.89
N MET A 75 0.99 4.80 8.82
CA MET A 75 -0.20 5.66 8.96
C MET A 75 -1.47 4.86 9.25
N GLU A 76 -1.49 3.56 9.00
CA GLU A 76 -2.56 2.65 9.38
C GLU A 76 -2.42 2.09 10.80
N ALA A 77 -1.36 2.42 11.51
CA ALA A 77 -1.20 2.01 12.90
C ALA A 77 -2.35 2.57 13.75
N TYR A 78 -3.36 1.72 14.01
CA TYR A 78 -4.60 2.12 14.65
C TYR A 78 -4.40 2.35 16.14
N GLY A 79 -4.57 3.59 16.55
CA GLY A 79 -4.36 4.03 17.93
C GLY A 79 -5.55 4.74 18.56
N HIS A 80 -6.69 4.84 17.87
CA HIS A 80 -7.87 5.56 18.35
C HIS A 80 -8.28 5.14 19.78
N ALA A 81 -8.38 3.82 20.04
CA ALA A 81 -8.79 3.30 21.33
C ALA A 81 -7.75 3.53 22.45
N SER A 82 -6.46 3.54 22.14
CA SER A 82 -5.36 3.63 23.12
C SER A 82 -4.85 5.04 23.35
N LEU A 83 -4.80 5.86 22.30
CA LEU A 83 -4.26 7.22 22.31
C LEU A 83 -5.37 8.29 22.33
N GLY A 84 -6.61 7.92 22.00
CA GLY A 84 -7.70 8.87 21.74
C GLY A 84 -7.45 9.67 20.47
N THR A 85 -8.35 10.62 20.15
CA THR A 85 -8.32 11.37 18.89
C THR A 85 -7.39 12.59 18.89
N ASN A 86 -6.77 12.94 20.02
CA ASN A 86 -6.02 14.19 20.21
C ASN A 86 -4.50 13.99 20.41
N ALA A 87 -3.99 12.77 20.28
CA ALA A 87 -2.55 12.52 20.40
C ALA A 87 -1.77 13.21 19.26
N ALA A 88 -0.46 13.37 19.44
CA ALA A 88 0.41 13.87 18.39
C ALA A 88 0.40 12.89 17.20
N VAL A 89 0.43 13.41 15.98
CA VAL A 89 0.44 12.59 14.75
C VAL A 89 1.53 11.53 14.77
N SER A 90 2.74 11.91 15.20
CA SER A 90 3.86 10.98 15.32
C SER A 90 3.63 9.84 16.32
N SER A 91 2.74 10.01 17.31
CA SER A 91 2.41 8.94 18.25
C SER A 91 1.61 7.80 17.60
N TYR A 92 0.75 8.12 16.62
CA TYR A 92 0.08 7.11 15.81
C TYR A 92 1.06 6.52 14.78
N GLU A 93 1.77 7.37 14.03
CA GLU A 93 2.70 6.94 12.97
C GLU A 93 3.77 5.94 13.47
N THR A 94 4.18 6.03 14.74
CA THR A 94 5.20 5.14 15.32
C THR A 94 4.62 4.06 16.24
N LEU A 95 3.30 3.97 16.36
CA LEU A 95 2.65 3.10 17.35
C LEU A 95 2.98 1.61 17.14
N TRP A 96 3.12 1.16 15.90
CA TRP A 96 3.48 -0.21 15.56
C TRP A 96 4.98 -0.39 15.26
N GLY A 97 5.83 0.44 15.90
CA GLY A 97 7.28 0.28 15.93
C GLY A 97 8.01 0.78 14.68
N GLN A 98 7.33 1.46 13.77
CA GLN A 98 8.01 2.08 12.62
C GLN A 98 8.62 3.44 13.00
N PRO A 99 9.73 3.84 12.37
CA PRO A 99 10.23 5.20 12.53
C PRO A 99 9.33 6.21 11.81
N VAL A 100 9.40 7.48 12.23
CA VAL A 100 8.76 8.57 11.49
C VAL A 100 9.29 8.60 10.06
N THR A 101 8.39 8.61 9.08
CA THR A 101 8.74 8.55 7.66
C THR A 101 9.46 9.81 7.21
N THR A 102 10.54 9.66 6.44
CA THR A 102 11.33 10.76 5.89
C THR A 102 11.44 10.66 4.37
N GLN A 103 11.84 11.79 3.73
CA GLN A 103 12.12 11.80 2.28
C GLN A 103 13.20 10.77 1.93
N GLU A 104 14.23 10.62 2.77
CA GLU A 104 15.34 9.71 2.52
C GLU A 104 14.89 8.24 2.48
N MET A 105 13.90 7.85 3.31
CA MET A 105 13.33 6.50 3.25
C MET A 105 12.65 6.24 1.91
N ILE A 106 11.84 7.19 1.46
CA ILE A 106 11.15 7.07 0.16
C ILE A 106 12.14 7.08 -1.00
N THR A 107 13.17 7.94 -0.94
CA THR A 107 14.25 7.95 -1.92
C THR A 107 15.00 6.61 -1.96
N ALA A 108 15.26 5.99 -0.81
CA ALA A 108 15.91 4.69 -0.75
C ALA A 108 15.03 3.57 -1.33
N MET A 109 13.72 3.58 -1.07
CA MET A 109 12.76 2.66 -1.72
C MET A 109 12.78 2.83 -3.23
N LYS A 110 12.73 4.08 -3.74
CA LYS A 110 12.84 4.35 -5.18
C LYS A 110 14.13 3.80 -5.77
N ASN A 111 15.26 4.02 -5.11
CA ASN A 111 16.58 3.54 -5.54
C ASN A 111 16.70 2.00 -5.48
N SER A 112 15.82 1.34 -4.77
CA SER A 112 15.72 -0.12 -4.71
C SER A 112 14.85 -0.72 -5.82
N GLY A 113 14.33 0.11 -6.74
CA GLY A 113 13.60 -0.35 -7.93
C GLY A 113 12.07 -0.27 -7.82
N PHE A 114 11.55 0.51 -6.85
CA PHE A 114 10.11 0.71 -6.71
C PHE A 114 9.65 2.00 -7.39
N ASP A 115 8.63 1.89 -8.22
CA ASP A 115 8.03 2.98 -8.97
C ASP A 115 6.66 3.40 -8.40
N THR A 116 6.11 2.61 -7.50
CA THR A 116 4.83 2.82 -6.80
C THR A 116 5.01 2.67 -5.30
N ILE A 117 4.32 3.49 -4.53
CA ILE A 117 4.17 3.31 -3.07
C ILE A 117 2.69 3.27 -2.71
N ARG A 118 2.31 2.31 -1.87
CA ARG A 118 1.00 2.29 -1.23
C ARG A 118 1.18 2.79 0.20
N ILE A 119 0.37 3.78 0.58
CA ILE A 119 0.36 4.42 1.90
C ILE A 119 -0.96 4.02 2.56
N PRO A 120 -0.97 2.94 3.35
CA PRO A 120 -2.11 2.57 4.16
C PRO A 120 -2.40 3.65 5.20
N VAL A 121 -3.68 3.99 5.45
CA VAL A 121 -4.06 5.04 6.42
C VAL A 121 -5.27 4.64 7.24
N ALA A 122 -5.18 4.78 8.56
CA ALA A 122 -6.30 4.71 9.49
C ALA A 122 -6.86 6.13 9.72
N TRP A 123 -7.84 6.53 8.94
CA TRP A 123 -8.37 7.89 8.97
C TRP A 123 -9.15 8.18 10.24
N THR A 124 -9.76 7.17 10.87
CA THR A 124 -10.52 7.35 12.11
C THR A 124 -9.64 7.55 13.34
N ASN A 125 -8.31 7.37 13.25
CA ASN A 125 -7.39 7.68 14.36
C ASN A 125 -7.65 9.06 14.97
N THR A 126 -7.98 10.05 14.14
CA THR A 126 -8.16 11.44 14.56
C THR A 126 -9.61 11.92 14.43
N MET A 127 -10.55 11.00 14.20
CA MET A 127 -11.97 11.28 13.98
C MET A 127 -12.77 10.94 15.24
N ASN A 128 -13.59 11.87 15.72
CA ASN A 128 -14.49 11.62 16.87
C ASN A 128 -15.83 11.01 16.39
N PHE A 129 -15.74 9.88 15.68
CA PHE A 129 -16.87 9.28 14.99
C PHE A 129 -17.98 8.75 15.93
N GLU A 130 -17.67 8.42 17.18
CA GLU A 130 -18.66 7.99 18.16
C GLU A 130 -19.68 9.11 18.46
N SER A 131 -19.24 10.37 18.46
CA SER A 131 -20.12 11.53 18.64
C SER A 131 -20.90 11.90 17.38
N GLY A 132 -20.54 11.32 16.23
CA GLY A 132 -21.09 11.68 14.91
C GLY A 132 -20.34 12.84 14.24
N ASP A 133 -19.19 13.25 14.77
CA ASP A 133 -18.27 14.18 14.12
C ASP A 133 -17.26 13.38 13.30
N TYR A 134 -17.45 13.38 11.99
CA TYR A 134 -16.60 12.65 11.03
C TYR A 134 -15.48 13.52 10.47
N THR A 135 -15.13 14.61 11.15
CA THR A 135 -14.04 15.50 10.73
C THR A 135 -12.67 14.85 10.99
N ILE A 136 -11.89 14.71 9.95
CA ILE A 136 -10.48 14.29 10.04
C ILE A 136 -9.65 15.52 10.41
N ARG A 137 -8.75 15.41 11.38
CA ARG A 137 -7.91 16.52 11.83
C ARG A 137 -6.98 17.02 10.71
N GLU A 138 -6.79 18.34 10.66
CA GLU A 138 -5.97 18.99 9.64
C GLU A 138 -4.49 18.55 9.69
N ASP A 139 -3.92 18.36 10.88
CA ASP A 139 -2.53 17.90 11.02
C ASP A 139 -2.33 16.44 10.60
N TRP A 140 -3.38 15.58 10.68
CA TRP A 140 -3.37 14.24 10.12
C TRP A 140 -3.34 14.28 8.59
N PHE A 141 -4.22 15.08 7.98
CA PHE A 141 -4.19 15.32 6.55
C PHE A 141 -2.85 15.87 6.09
N ALA A 142 -2.32 16.89 6.79
CA ALA A 142 -1.05 17.51 6.44
C ALA A 142 0.10 16.49 6.45
N ARG A 143 0.09 15.54 7.42
CA ARG A 143 1.12 14.49 7.49
C ARG A 143 1.00 13.48 6.34
N VAL A 144 -0.20 12.99 6.05
CA VAL A 144 -0.40 12.09 4.90
C VAL A 144 -0.01 12.79 3.60
N GLU A 145 -0.40 14.04 3.41
CA GLU A 145 -0.04 14.84 2.24
C GLU A 145 1.47 15.06 2.11
N GLU A 146 2.17 15.25 3.22
CA GLU A 146 3.64 15.36 3.26
C GLU A 146 4.31 14.08 2.76
N ILE A 147 3.83 12.89 3.22
CA ILE A 147 4.36 11.59 2.78
C ILE A 147 4.06 11.36 1.29
N VAL A 148 2.85 11.70 0.84
CA VAL A 148 2.49 11.69 -0.59
C VAL A 148 3.45 12.58 -1.39
N GLY A 149 3.78 13.76 -0.86
CA GLY A 149 4.75 14.68 -1.46
C GLY A 149 6.15 14.08 -1.58
N TYR A 150 6.61 13.33 -0.58
CA TYR A 150 7.90 12.63 -0.63
C TYR A 150 7.97 11.64 -1.81
N ALA A 151 6.91 10.85 -2.00
CA ALA A 151 6.84 9.90 -3.10
C ALA A 151 6.77 10.60 -4.48
N MET A 152 5.98 11.65 -4.57
CA MET A 152 5.87 12.42 -5.81
C MET A 152 7.16 13.15 -6.17
N ASN A 153 7.97 13.58 -5.20
CA ASN A 153 9.30 14.13 -5.43
C ASN A 153 10.23 13.13 -6.15
N GLU A 154 10.03 11.84 -5.92
CA GLU A 154 10.75 10.74 -6.58
C GLU A 154 10.05 10.24 -7.86
N ASN A 155 8.99 10.93 -8.32
CA ASN A 155 8.15 10.53 -9.45
C ASN A 155 7.54 9.13 -9.30
N MET A 156 7.21 8.72 -8.08
CA MET A 156 6.49 7.48 -7.80
C MET A 156 4.98 7.68 -7.94
N TYR A 157 4.28 6.63 -8.37
CA TYR A 157 2.84 6.53 -8.19
C TYR A 157 2.52 6.31 -6.72
N VAL A 158 1.38 6.84 -6.28
CA VAL A 158 0.97 6.76 -4.88
C VAL A 158 -0.43 6.19 -4.81
N ILE A 159 -0.64 5.17 -3.98
CA ILE A 159 -1.95 4.63 -3.64
C ILE A 159 -2.23 5.01 -2.18
N VAL A 160 -3.40 5.60 -1.93
CA VAL A 160 -3.88 5.92 -0.58
C VAL A 160 -5.24 5.27 -0.37
N ASN A 161 -5.43 4.59 0.76
CA ASN A 161 -6.67 3.89 1.09
C ASN A 161 -7.21 4.28 2.49
N ASP A 162 -8.29 3.63 2.90
CA ASP A 162 -8.66 3.39 4.29
C ASP A 162 -8.26 1.95 4.64
N HIS A 163 -7.44 1.76 5.68
CA HIS A 163 -6.78 0.51 5.97
C HIS A 163 -6.81 0.20 7.46
N TRP A 164 -7.27 -1.00 7.82
CA TRP A 164 -7.28 -1.51 9.20
C TRP A 164 -7.71 -0.46 10.23
N ASP A 165 -8.79 0.23 9.93
CA ASP A 165 -9.21 1.42 10.65
C ASP A 165 -10.15 1.10 11.81
N GLY A 166 -9.74 0.16 12.68
CA GLY A 166 -10.37 -0.11 13.96
C GLY A 166 -11.71 -0.82 13.93
N SER A 167 -11.95 -1.70 12.96
CA SER A 167 -13.12 -2.59 12.89
C SER A 167 -14.50 -1.89 12.85
N TRP A 168 -14.53 -0.57 12.57
CA TRP A 168 -15.80 0.13 12.36
C TRP A 168 -16.59 -0.41 11.15
N TRP A 169 -15.92 -1.08 10.25
CA TRP A 169 -16.49 -1.73 9.08
C TRP A 169 -17.59 -2.74 9.43
N GLY A 170 -17.48 -3.41 10.58
CA GLY A 170 -18.53 -4.29 11.10
C GLY A 170 -19.87 -3.58 11.36
N MET A 171 -19.91 -2.24 11.43
CA MET A 171 -21.15 -1.48 11.52
C MET A 171 -22.03 -1.65 10.28
N PHE A 172 -21.48 -1.98 9.12
CA PHE A 172 -22.25 -2.29 7.90
C PHE A 172 -23.06 -3.57 8.05
N GLY A 173 -22.59 -4.53 8.85
CA GLY A 173 -23.26 -5.80 9.16
C GLY A 173 -24.21 -5.75 10.34
N SER A 174 -24.37 -4.61 11.03
CA SER A 174 -25.26 -4.48 12.17
C SER A 174 -26.71 -4.82 11.82
N ALA A 175 -27.41 -5.50 12.72
CA ALA A 175 -28.85 -5.75 12.62
C ALA A 175 -29.66 -4.44 12.62
N THR A 176 -29.09 -3.36 13.18
CA THR A 176 -29.74 -2.06 13.32
C THR A 176 -29.50 -1.18 12.08
N THR A 177 -30.57 -0.87 11.34
CA THR A 177 -30.49 0.00 10.15
C THR A 177 -29.82 1.35 10.43
N LYS A 178 -30.03 1.92 11.62
CA LYS A 178 -29.42 3.20 12.02
C LYS A 178 -27.89 3.09 12.10
N THR A 179 -27.36 1.97 12.59
CA THR A 179 -25.92 1.73 12.66
C THR A 179 -25.32 1.58 11.26
N ARG A 180 -25.96 0.80 10.38
CA ARG A 180 -25.54 0.69 8.98
C ARG A 180 -25.54 2.03 8.24
N GLN A 181 -26.56 2.86 8.48
CA GLN A 181 -26.61 4.22 7.90
C GLN A 181 -25.47 5.09 8.43
N LYS A 182 -25.20 5.04 9.75
CA LYS A 182 -24.08 5.75 10.36
C LYS A 182 -22.74 5.36 9.71
N ALA A 183 -22.51 4.07 9.47
CA ALA A 183 -21.30 3.59 8.78
C ALA A 183 -21.18 4.20 7.37
N MET A 184 -22.29 4.21 6.61
CA MET A 184 -22.30 4.77 5.26
C MET A 184 -22.08 6.29 5.27
N ASP A 185 -22.70 7.02 6.20
CA ASP A 185 -22.53 8.47 6.34
C ASP A 185 -21.07 8.81 6.69
N MET A 186 -20.43 8.02 7.56
CA MET A 186 -19.02 8.16 7.92
C MET A 186 -18.11 7.90 6.72
N TYR A 187 -18.34 6.83 5.99
CA TYR A 187 -17.58 6.46 4.80
C TYR A 187 -17.65 7.55 3.71
N ILE A 188 -18.86 8.06 3.43
CA ILE A 188 -19.07 9.15 2.47
C ILE A 188 -18.37 10.43 2.94
N SER A 189 -18.50 10.78 4.22
CA SER A 189 -17.86 11.98 4.78
C SER A 189 -16.32 11.86 4.69
N MET A 190 -15.76 10.73 5.06
CA MET A 190 -14.33 10.46 5.00
C MET A 190 -13.81 10.60 3.57
N TRP A 191 -14.38 9.88 2.60
CA TRP A 191 -13.93 9.95 1.21
C TRP A 191 -14.19 11.31 0.55
N THR A 192 -15.23 12.04 0.97
CA THR A 192 -15.44 13.41 0.51
C THR A 192 -14.28 14.31 0.95
N GLN A 193 -13.88 14.24 2.23
CA GLN A 193 -12.78 15.03 2.77
C GLN A 193 -11.43 14.69 2.08
N ILE A 194 -11.14 13.39 1.92
CA ILE A 194 -9.93 12.91 1.23
C ILE A 194 -9.93 13.40 -0.22
N ALA A 195 -11.03 13.20 -0.95
CA ALA A 195 -11.13 13.58 -2.35
C ALA A 195 -11.01 15.09 -2.56
N GLU A 196 -11.62 15.91 -1.70
CA GLU A 196 -11.49 17.38 -1.75
C GLU A 196 -10.05 17.83 -1.43
N ARG A 197 -9.39 17.22 -0.43
CA ARG A 197 -8.00 17.55 -0.07
C ARG A 197 -7.05 17.34 -1.25
N PHE A 198 -7.17 16.22 -1.93
CA PHE A 198 -6.27 15.83 -3.01
C PHE A 198 -6.82 16.11 -4.42
N LYS A 199 -7.85 16.89 -4.54
CA LYS A 199 -8.59 17.17 -5.78
C LYS A 199 -7.73 17.61 -6.96
N ASN A 200 -6.68 18.39 -6.70
CA ASN A 200 -5.81 18.97 -7.72
C ASN A 200 -4.57 18.12 -8.03
N TYR A 201 -4.37 17.00 -7.31
CA TYR A 201 -3.26 16.10 -7.58
C TYR A 201 -3.46 15.36 -8.91
N SER A 202 -2.37 15.05 -9.60
CA SER A 202 -2.38 14.34 -10.87
C SER A 202 -2.83 12.89 -10.74
N ASP A 203 -2.84 12.16 -11.85
CA ASP A 203 -3.11 10.72 -11.92
C ASP A 203 -1.95 9.83 -11.41
N TYR A 204 -0.90 10.44 -10.87
CA TYR A 204 0.08 9.74 -10.03
C TYR A 204 -0.49 9.36 -8.65
N LEU A 205 -1.55 10.03 -8.18
CA LEU A 205 -2.25 9.67 -6.95
C LEU A 205 -3.52 8.90 -7.27
N ILE A 206 -3.62 7.69 -6.74
CA ILE A 206 -4.72 6.75 -6.91
C ILE A 206 -5.39 6.59 -5.54
N PHE A 207 -6.72 6.57 -5.50
CA PHE A 207 -7.48 6.27 -4.29
C PHE A 207 -7.96 4.82 -4.33
N GLU A 208 -7.80 4.10 -3.22
CA GLU A 208 -8.25 2.73 -3.05
C GLU A 208 -9.42 2.69 -2.05
N SER A 209 -10.53 2.06 -2.43
CA SER A 209 -11.81 2.13 -1.72
C SER A 209 -11.81 1.59 -0.29
N ALA A 210 -11.03 0.57 -0.04
CA ALA A 210 -10.84 -0.11 1.24
C ALA A 210 -9.61 -1.02 1.14
N ASN A 211 -9.21 -1.64 2.26
CA ASN A 211 -8.24 -2.71 2.29
C ASN A 211 -8.95 -4.09 2.21
N GLU A 212 -8.81 -4.93 3.22
CA GLU A 212 -9.36 -6.30 3.33
C GLU A 212 -10.73 -6.36 4.02
N GLU A 213 -11.31 -5.22 4.35
CA GLU A 213 -12.52 -5.13 5.18
C GLU A 213 -13.81 -5.50 4.44
N LEU A 214 -13.82 -5.38 3.11
CA LEU A 214 -14.99 -5.72 2.32
C LEU A 214 -15.14 -7.25 2.17
N GLY A 215 -16.31 -7.76 2.46
CA GLY A 215 -16.59 -9.20 2.46
C GLY A 215 -17.04 -9.70 3.81
N ASP A 216 -16.48 -10.82 4.28
CA ASP A 216 -16.90 -11.48 5.51
C ASP A 216 -16.64 -10.64 6.77
N ARG A 217 -15.64 -9.75 6.74
CA ARG A 217 -15.32 -8.82 7.83
C ARG A 217 -16.38 -7.75 8.07
N LEU A 218 -17.32 -7.55 7.15
CA LEU A 218 -18.51 -6.75 7.41
C LEU A 218 -19.38 -7.34 8.55
N ASN A 219 -19.10 -8.57 8.95
CA ASN A 219 -19.71 -9.26 10.09
C ASN A 219 -18.93 -9.08 11.40
N ASP A 220 -17.80 -8.35 11.43
CA ASP A 220 -17.00 -8.15 12.64
C ASP A 220 -17.82 -7.46 13.74
N GLN A 221 -17.63 -7.91 15.00
CA GLN A 221 -18.46 -7.49 16.14
C GLN A 221 -17.76 -6.50 17.09
N ASP A 222 -16.63 -5.93 16.71
CA ASP A 222 -15.84 -5.08 17.61
C ASP A 222 -16.60 -3.83 18.05
N ILE A 223 -17.06 -3.04 17.09
CA ILE A 223 -17.83 -1.82 17.36
C ILE A 223 -19.33 -2.10 17.33
N ALA A 224 -19.82 -2.83 16.35
CA ALA A 224 -21.22 -3.22 16.24
C ALA A 224 -21.46 -4.62 16.80
N LYS A 225 -21.73 -4.71 18.11
CA LYS A 225 -21.96 -5.99 18.80
C LYS A 225 -23.15 -6.81 18.29
N ASP A 226 -24.01 -6.21 17.49
CA ASP A 226 -25.18 -6.83 16.82
C ASP A 226 -24.87 -7.17 15.34
N SER A 227 -23.62 -7.12 14.93
CA SER A 227 -23.15 -7.62 13.63
C SER A 227 -22.96 -9.14 13.64
N GLY A 228 -22.55 -9.73 12.51
CA GLY A 228 -22.25 -11.16 12.42
C GLY A 228 -23.42 -12.01 11.91
N THR A 229 -24.47 -11.39 11.35
CA THR A 229 -25.67 -12.09 10.86
C THR A 229 -25.84 -12.06 9.34
N LEU A 230 -24.96 -11.38 8.61
CA LEU A 230 -25.01 -11.33 7.16
C LEU A 230 -24.65 -12.68 6.55
N SER A 231 -25.46 -13.14 5.61
CA SER A 231 -25.05 -14.23 4.71
C SER A 231 -23.96 -13.78 3.76
N THR A 232 -23.22 -14.72 3.18
CA THR A 232 -22.20 -14.43 2.18
C THR A 232 -22.77 -13.61 1.00
N ASN A 233 -23.99 -13.88 0.55
CA ASN A 233 -24.62 -13.09 -0.51
C ASN A 233 -24.84 -11.64 -0.11
N GLU A 234 -25.33 -11.39 1.11
CA GLU A 234 -25.51 -10.04 1.64
C GLU A 234 -24.15 -9.32 1.79
N CYS A 235 -23.08 -10.03 2.17
CA CYS A 235 -21.74 -9.47 2.19
C CYS A 235 -21.30 -9.01 0.77
N TYR A 236 -21.56 -9.80 -0.28
CA TYR A 236 -21.31 -9.36 -1.67
C TYR A 236 -22.13 -8.13 -2.06
N GLU A 237 -23.42 -8.12 -1.75
CA GLU A 237 -24.30 -6.98 -2.06
C GLU A 237 -23.83 -5.69 -1.38
N ILE A 238 -23.43 -5.77 -0.10
CA ILE A 238 -22.93 -4.62 0.65
C ILE A 238 -21.56 -4.19 0.14
N THR A 239 -20.65 -5.12 -0.14
CA THR A 239 -19.34 -4.85 -0.76
C THR A 239 -19.50 -4.07 -2.07
N ASN A 240 -20.33 -4.58 -2.98
CA ASN A 240 -20.58 -3.92 -4.26
C ASN A 240 -21.19 -2.52 -4.06
N LYS A 241 -22.09 -2.36 -3.08
CA LYS A 241 -22.69 -1.06 -2.75
C LYS A 241 -21.68 -0.07 -2.19
N ILE A 242 -20.78 -0.51 -1.31
CA ILE A 242 -19.72 0.35 -0.76
C ILE A 242 -18.79 0.82 -1.87
N ASN A 243 -18.32 -0.09 -2.73
CA ASN A 243 -17.49 0.23 -3.87
C ASN A 243 -18.15 1.19 -4.85
N GLN A 244 -19.46 1.04 -5.14
CA GLN A 244 -20.19 2.00 -5.96
C GLN A 244 -20.28 3.37 -5.26
N THR A 245 -20.55 3.39 -3.95
CA THR A 245 -20.62 4.64 -3.17
C THR A 245 -19.29 5.38 -3.17
N PHE A 246 -18.16 4.65 -3.12
CA PHE A 246 -16.84 5.22 -3.24
C PHE A 246 -16.65 5.96 -4.57
N VAL A 247 -16.92 5.28 -5.68
CA VAL A 247 -16.80 5.88 -7.02
C VAL A 247 -17.67 7.13 -7.13
N ASP A 248 -18.94 7.03 -6.75
CA ASP A 248 -19.87 8.15 -6.83
C ASP A 248 -19.42 9.34 -5.97
N THR A 249 -18.96 9.07 -4.75
CA THR A 249 -18.48 10.10 -3.81
C THR A 249 -17.25 10.82 -4.35
N VAL A 250 -16.26 10.09 -4.83
CA VAL A 250 -15.03 10.71 -5.36
C VAL A 250 -15.32 11.49 -6.63
N ARG A 251 -16.12 10.94 -7.56
CA ARG A 251 -16.50 11.62 -8.82
C ARG A 251 -17.27 12.92 -8.57
N ALA A 252 -18.16 12.94 -7.58
CA ALA A 252 -18.96 14.10 -7.22
C ALA A 252 -18.14 15.32 -6.78
N THR A 253 -16.92 15.13 -6.27
CA THR A 253 -16.04 16.24 -5.88
C THR A 253 -15.48 17.01 -7.09
N GLY A 254 -15.50 16.44 -8.29
CA GLY A 254 -15.07 17.10 -9.53
C GLY A 254 -13.55 17.35 -9.62
N GLY A 255 -13.14 18.35 -10.40
CA GLY A 255 -11.72 18.62 -10.65
C GLY A 255 -11.02 17.40 -11.27
N ASN A 256 -9.78 17.11 -10.86
CA ASN A 256 -9.04 15.94 -11.34
C ASN A 256 -9.70 14.63 -10.92
N ASN A 257 -10.50 14.62 -9.85
CA ASN A 257 -11.21 13.43 -9.38
C ASN A 257 -12.27 12.94 -10.38
N SER A 258 -12.76 13.80 -11.28
CA SER A 258 -13.67 13.39 -12.36
C SER A 258 -13.05 12.38 -13.34
N GLN A 259 -11.72 12.26 -13.38
CA GLN A 259 -10.97 11.38 -14.27
C GLN A 259 -9.83 10.62 -13.57
N ARG A 260 -9.74 10.73 -12.23
CA ARG A 260 -8.73 10.03 -11.43
C ARG A 260 -8.90 8.52 -11.54
N PHE A 261 -7.80 7.79 -11.55
CA PHE A 261 -7.85 6.34 -11.40
C PHE A 261 -8.32 5.98 -9.99
N LEU A 262 -9.25 5.04 -9.91
CA LEU A 262 -9.81 4.53 -8.66
C LEU A 262 -9.55 3.02 -8.57
N LEU A 263 -8.98 2.60 -7.47
CA LEU A 263 -8.68 1.22 -7.14
C LEU A 263 -9.81 0.66 -6.26
N ILE A 264 -10.46 -0.37 -6.75
CA ILE A 264 -11.66 -0.96 -6.15
C ILE A 264 -11.24 -2.21 -5.40
N ALA A 265 -11.45 -2.23 -4.10
CA ALA A 265 -11.10 -3.39 -3.27
C ALA A 265 -11.95 -4.61 -3.66
N GLY A 266 -11.29 -5.75 -3.89
CA GLY A 266 -11.93 -7.02 -4.09
C GLY A 266 -12.67 -7.52 -2.85
N TYR A 267 -13.42 -8.61 -2.97
CA TYR A 267 -14.07 -9.24 -1.82
C TYR A 267 -13.01 -9.87 -0.91
N GLY A 268 -12.80 -9.29 0.26
CA GLY A 268 -11.70 -9.64 1.17
C GLY A 268 -10.31 -9.55 0.53
N THR A 269 -10.21 -8.82 -0.59
CA THR A 269 -9.03 -8.80 -1.48
C THR A 269 -8.50 -10.18 -1.90
N ASP A 270 -9.29 -11.24 -1.70
CA ASP A 270 -8.95 -12.60 -2.12
C ASP A 270 -9.26 -12.80 -3.61
N ILE A 271 -8.37 -13.49 -4.31
CA ILE A 271 -8.47 -13.69 -5.76
C ILE A 271 -9.72 -14.48 -6.13
N LYS A 272 -10.01 -15.60 -5.42
CA LYS A 272 -11.09 -16.52 -5.78
C LYS A 272 -12.45 -15.89 -5.53
N THR A 273 -12.63 -15.28 -4.37
CA THR A 273 -13.89 -14.60 -4.01
C THR A 273 -14.11 -13.34 -4.82
N THR A 274 -13.06 -12.61 -5.21
CA THR A 274 -13.16 -11.48 -6.13
C THR A 274 -13.49 -11.93 -7.55
N CYS A 275 -13.04 -13.11 -7.98
CA CYS A 275 -13.42 -13.70 -9.28
C CYS A 275 -14.81 -14.35 -9.28
N ASP A 276 -15.49 -14.49 -8.14
CA ASP A 276 -16.89 -14.96 -8.08
C ASP A 276 -17.81 -13.98 -8.81
N ASP A 277 -18.84 -14.48 -9.49
CA ASP A 277 -19.76 -13.67 -10.29
C ASP A 277 -20.67 -12.74 -9.44
N ARG A 278 -20.73 -12.94 -8.14
CA ARG A 278 -21.43 -12.05 -7.21
C ARG A 278 -20.67 -10.75 -6.96
N TYR A 279 -19.34 -10.75 -7.14
CA TYR A 279 -18.55 -9.53 -7.11
C TYR A 279 -18.67 -8.80 -8.44
N VAL A 280 -19.12 -7.55 -8.37
CA VAL A 280 -19.37 -6.72 -9.56
C VAL A 280 -18.60 -5.42 -9.43
N MET A 281 -17.78 -5.11 -10.44
CA MET A 281 -17.13 -3.81 -10.53
C MET A 281 -18.16 -2.68 -10.62
N PRO A 282 -17.95 -1.56 -9.93
CA PRO A 282 -18.86 -0.43 -9.98
C PRO A 282 -18.94 0.18 -11.37
N SER A 283 -20.08 0.81 -11.68
CA SER A 283 -20.19 1.68 -12.85
C SER A 283 -19.46 3.00 -12.60
N ASP A 284 -18.86 3.55 -13.64
CA ASP A 284 -18.11 4.81 -13.55
C ASP A 284 -18.45 5.75 -14.71
N SER A 285 -18.57 7.03 -14.42
CA SER A 285 -18.71 8.08 -15.43
C SER A 285 -17.40 8.33 -16.20
N ALA A 286 -16.24 7.99 -15.61
CA ALA A 286 -14.93 8.05 -16.24
C ALA A 286 -14.59 6.70 -16.86
N GLN A 287 -14.53 6.63 -18.18
CA GLN A 287 -14.26 5.38 -18.88
C GLN A 287 -12.81 4.92 -18.70
N ASN A 288 -12.63 3.61 -18.50
CA ASN A 288 -11.32 2.95 -18.38
C ASN A 288 -10.45 3.50 -17.25
N LYS A 289 -11.05 3.97 -16.13
CA LYS A 289 -10.34 4.55 -14.99
C LYS A 289 -10.42 3.71 -13.70
N LEU A 290 -11.02 2.51 -13.77
CA LEU A 290 -11.13 1.63 -12.62
C LEU A 290 -10.06 0.52 -12.67
N LEU A 291 -9.50 0.25 -11.48
CA LEU A 291 -8.62 -0.87 -11.21
C LEU A 291 -9.26 -1.74 -10.12
N VAL A 292 -8.85 -3.00 -10.01
CA VAL A 292 -9.26 -3.90 -8.93
C VAL A 292 -8.03 -4.25 -8.08
N SER A 293 -8.22 -4.25 -6.75
CA SER A 293 -7.21 -4.62 -5.75
C SER A 293 -7.47 -6.02 -5.24
N VAL A 294 -6.44 -6.86 -5.26
CA VAL A 294 -6.39 -8.16 -4.60
C VAL A 294 -5.04 -8.33 -3.90
N HIS A 295 -4.98 -9.21 -2.92
CA HIS A 295 -3.76 -9.56 -2.19
C HIS A 295 -3.34 -10.99 -2.51
N TYR A 296 -2.05 -11.30 -2.34
CA TYR A 296 -1.53 -12.64 -2.60
C TYR A 296 -0.63 -13.13 -1.46
N TYR A 297 -1.15 -14.03 -0.66
CA TYR A 297 -0.42 -14.66 0.45
C TYR A 297 -0.49 -16.20 0.39
N GLU A 298 -0.46 -16.77 -0.82
CA GLU A 298 -0.58 -18.22 -1.02
C GLU A 298 0.78 -18.90 -1.34
N PRO A 299 1.14 -19.98 -0.65
CA PRO A 299 0.44 -20.54 0.51
C PRO A 299 0.70 -19.68 1.77
N PHE A 300 -0.33 -19.45 2.60
CA PHE A 300 -0.19 -18.61 3.80
C PHE A 300 0.90 -19.10 4.75
N SER A 301 1.09 -20.41 4.83
CA SER A 301 2.18 -21.03 5.63
C SER A 301 3.59 -20.56 5.24
N TYR A 302 3.78 -20.11 4.01
CA TYR A 302 5.05 -19.53 3.52
C TYR A 302 5.03 -18.01 3.50
N CYS A 303 3.92 -17.44 3.04
CA CYS A 303 3.82 -16.00 2.81
C CYS A 303 3.47 -15.19 4.08
N GLY A 304 2.60 -15.73 4.94
CA GLY A 304 2.06 -15.04 6.11
C GLY A 304 2.48 -15.62 7.46
N SER A 305 3.18 -16.77 7.49
CA SER A 305 3.63 -17.39 8.73
C SER A 305 5.01 -18.04 8.58
N ALA A 306 5.63 -18.42 9.70
CA ALA A 306 6.91 -19.14 9.72
C ALA A 306 6.75 -20.67 9.59
N SER A 307 5.55 -21.18 9.32
CA SER A 307 5.25 -22.63 9.36
C SER A 307 5.91 -23.42 8.23
N LEU A 308 6.13 -22.79 7.06
CA LEU A 308 6.81 -23.38 5.92
C LEU A 308 8.10 -22.60 5.67
N SER A 309 9.25 -23.31 5.64
CA SER A 309 10.56 -22.69 5.50
C SER A 309 11.03 -22.54 4.06
N SER A 310 10.44 -23.27 3.11
CA SER A 310 10.84 -23.23 1.69
C SER A 310 9.65 -23.36 0.76
N TRP A 311 9.84 -22.87 -0.48
CA TRP A 311 8.86 -22.87 -1.57
C TRP A 311 9.58 -23.29 -2.87
N GLY A 312 8.86 -23.70 -3.91
CA GLY A 312 9.45 -23.91 -5.23
C GLY A 312 9.29 -25.33 -5.77
N THR A 313 8.34 -26.16 -5.26
CA THR A 313 7.95 -27.41 -5.94
C THR A 313 7.16 -27.12 -7.20
N ILE A 314 7.09 -28.08 -8.13
CA ILE A 314 6.22 -28.02 -9.32
C ILE A 314 4.81 -27.53 -8.95
N LYS A 315 4.21 -28.11 -7.91
CA LYS A 315 2.86 -27.75 -7.44
C LYS A 315 2.77 -26.30 -6.95
N HIS A 316 3.83 -25.79 -6.33
CA HIS A 316 3.86 -24.40 -5.88
C HIS A 316 3.83 -23.43 -7.07
N TYR A 317 4.66 -23.66 -8.09
CA TYR A 317 4.66 -22.86 -9.31
C TYR A 317 3.33 -22.92 -10.05
N GLU A 318 2.82 -24.16 -10.28
CA GLU A 318 1.52 -24.36 -10.95
C GLU A 318 0.41 -23.60 -10.23
N LYS A 319 0.34 -23.70 -8.90
CA LYS A 319 -0.69 -23.05 -8.09
C LYS A 319 -0.60 -21.52 -8.13
N GLN A 320 0.61 -20.95 -8.04
CA GLN A 320 0.81 -19.52 -8.16
C GLN A 320 0.37 -19.03 -9.55
N ASN A 321 0.84 -19.69 -10.61
CA ASN A 321 0.49 -19.35 -11.99
C ASN A 321 -1.02 -19.44 -12.25
N GLU A 322 -1.69 -20.47 -11.71
CA GLU A 322 -3.12 -20.69 -11.87
C GLU A 322 -3.93 -19.57 -11.17
N LEU A 323 -3.58 -19.23 -9.93
CA LEU A 323 -4.27 -18.20 -9.17
C LEU A 323 -4.10 -16.82 -9.81
N LEU A 324 -2.86 -16.43 -10.14
CA LEU A 324 -2.64 -15.11 -10.74
C LEU A 324 -3.32 -14.99 -12.10
N LYS A 325 -3.34 -16.04 -12.89
CA LYS A 325 -4.05 -16.07 -14.18
C LYS A 325 -5.56 -15.80 -14.03
N MET A 326 -6.19 -16.14 -12.91
CA MET A 326 -7.63 -15.88 -12.72
C MET A 326 -7.98 -14.41 -12.88
N MET A 327 -7.05 -13.51 -12.50
CA MET A 327 -7.26 -12.06 -12.57
C MET A 327 -7.31 -11.52 -14.00
N THR A 328 -7.01 -12.33 -15.04
CA THR A 328 -7.25 -11.94 -16.44
C THR A 328 -8.72 -11.67 -16.72
N LYS A 329 -9.66 -12.22 -15.91
CA LYS A 329 -11.09 -11.86 -15.95
C LYS A 329 -11.28 -10.33 -15.97
N PHE A 330 -10.47 -9.59 -15.21
CA PHE A 330 -10.58 -8.14 -15.08
C PHE A 330 -9.81 -7.40 -16.18
N THR A 331 -8.59 -7.82 -16.52
CA THR A 331 -7.84 -7.17 -17.62
C THR A 331 -8.52 -7.37 -18.97
N ASP A 332 -9.11 -8.53 -19.22
CA ASP A 332 -9.90 -8.81 -20.44
C ASP A 332 -11.17 -7.93 -20.51
N ALA A 333 -11.68 -7.50 -19.34
CA ALA A 333 -12.80 -6.56 -19.24
C ALA A 333 -12.36 -5.09 -19.26
N GLY A 334 -11.06 -4.79 -19.38
CA GLY A 334 -10.50 -3.43 -19.47
C GLY A 334 -10.19 -2.78 -18.12
N TYR A 335 -10.22 -3.51 -17.01
CA TYR A 335 -9.81 -3.03 -15.69
C TYR A 335 -8.32 -3.29 -15.47
N GLY A 336 -7.61 -2.35 -14.82
CA GLY A 336 -6.27 -2.62 -14.31
C GLY A 336 -6.32 -3.54 -13.09
N VAL A 337 -5.29 -4.35 -12.89
CA VAL A 337 -5.17 -5.21 -11.71
C VAL A 337 -3.97 -4.82 -10.90
N ILE A 338 -4.17 -4.59 -9.59
CA ILE A 338 -3.12 -4.31 -8.64
C ILE A 338 -3.14 -5.40 -7.56
N PHE A 339 -2.02 -6.07 -7.39
CA PHE A 339 -1.77 -6.88 -6.20
C PHE A 339 -1.32 -5.93 -5.10
N GLY A 340 -2.28 -5.40 -4.32
CA GLY A 340 -2.05 -4.38 -3.30
C GLY A 340 -1.11 -4.84 -2.20
N GLU A 341 -1.04 -6.16 -1.98
CA GLU A 341 -0.11 -6.79 -1.05
C GLU A 341 0.30 -8.18 -1.54
N TYR A 342 1.58 -8.49 -1.39
CA TYR A 342 2.16 -9.82 -1.40
C TYR A 342 3.45 -9.79 -0.58
N ALA A 343 3.83 -10.88 0.06
CA ALA A 343 5.08 -10.96 0.81
C ALA A 343 5.51 -12.41 1.00
N VAL A 344 6.74 -12.58 1.51
CA VAL A 344 7.23 -13.80 2.12
C VAL A 344 7.56 -13.49 3.57
N ALA A 345 6.95 -14.20 4.50
CA ALA A 345 7.24 -14.05 5.92
C ALA A 345 8.67 -14.53 6.22
N LEU A 346 9.33 -13.92 7.19
CA LEU A 346 10.63 -14.38 7.67
C LEU A 346 10.50 -15.69 8.44
N ASN A 347 11.59 -16.42 8.58
CA ASN A 347 11.70 -17.51 9.53
C ASN A 347 11.55 -17.00 10.97
N GLY A 348 11.25 -17.87 11.93
CA GLY A 348 11.10 -17.51 13.32
C GLY A 348 12.31 -16.86 13.99
N ASP A 349 13.53 -17.05 13.42
CA ASP A 349 14.76 -16.39 13.82
C ASP A 349 15.02 -15.05 13.11
N GLY A 350 14.10 -14.61 12.27
CA GLY A 350 14.19 -13.37 11.50
C GLY A 350 15.05 -13.47 10.23
N SER A 351 15.52 -14.65 9.84
CA SER A 351 16.19 -14.87 8.58
C SER A 351 15.22 -14.95 7.40
N VAL A 352 15.74 -14.72 6.18
CA VAL A 352 14.97 -14.89 4.95
C VAL A 352 14.78 -16.39 4.69
N LYS A 353 13.61 -16.78 4.23
CA LYS A 353 13.28 -18.16 3.88
C LYS A 353 13.96 -18.60 2.60
N ASP A 354 14.22 -19.90 2.49
CA ASP A 354 14.74 -20.50 1.26
C ASP A 354 13.78 -20.24 0.08
N ASN A 355 14.35 -20.00 -1.09
CA ASN A 355 13.61 -19.76 -2.34
C ASN A 355 12.72 -18.50 -2.35
N THR A 356 12.97 -17.52 -1.47
CA THR A 356 12.26 -16.24 -1.48
C THR A 356 12.41 -15.52 -2.83
N CYS A 357 13.61 -15.49 -3.41
CA CYS A 357 13.82 -14.92 -4.74
C CYS A 357 13.05 -15.66 -5.83
N ASP A 358 12.97 -16.98 -5.79
CA ASP A 358 12.23 -17.78 -6.78
C ASP A 358 10.74 -17.52 -6.70
N PHE A 359 10.19 -17.45 -5.46
CA PHE A 359 8.80 -17.08 -5.25
C PHE A 359 8.47 -15.69 -5.81
N ILE A 360 9.28 -14.69 -5.46
CA ILE A 360 9.09 -13.31 -5.91
C ILE A 360 9.25 -13.22 -7.42
N ASN A 361 10.27 -13.87 -7.98
CA ASN A 361 10.54 -13.84 -9.42
C ASN A 361 9.37 -14.40 -10.22
N ASN A 362 8.88 -15.60 -9.88
CA ASN A 362 7.73 -16.19 -10.57
C ASN A 362 6.44 -15.37 -10.39
N PHE A 363 6.26 -14.73 -9.22
CA PHE A 363 5.16 -13.81 -8.99
C PHE A 363 5.24 -12.59 -9.93
N LEU A 364 6.40 -11.96 -10.03
CA LEU A 364 6.64 -10.81 -10.90
C LEU A 364 6.56 -11.17 -12.39
N ASP A 365 6.99 -12.37 -12.78
CA ASP A 365 6.83 -12.87 -14.16
C ASP A 365 5.35 -12.99 -14.55
N ASN A 366 4.50 -13.46 -13.63
CA ASN A 366 3.05 -13.45 -13.86
C ASN A 366 2.51 -12.02 -13.98
N CYS A 367 3.00 -11.08 -13.17
CA CYS A 367 2.59 -9.68 -13.25
C CYS A 367 2.99 -9.07 -14.60
N ASP A 368 4.21 -9.31 -15.07
CA ASP A 368 4.71 -8.87 -16.38
C ASP A 368 3.89 -9.49 -17.53
N LEU A 369 3.57 -10.79 -17.42
CA LEU A 369 2.81 -11.52 -18.44
C LEU A 369 1.39 -10.97 -18.61
N TYR A 370 0.72 -10.63 -17.51
CA TYR A 370 -0.69 -10.24 -17.52
C TYR A 370 -0.93 -8.74 -17.32
N ASN A 371 0.13 -7.93 -17.25
CA ASN A 371 0.11 -6.47 -17.00
C ASN A 371 -0.52 -6.09 -15.65
N TYR A 372 -0.10 -6.76 -14.58
CA TYR A 372 -0.49 -6.40 -13.21
C TYR A 372 0.56 -5.51 -12.57
N CYS A 373 0.14 -4.70 -11.59
CA CYS A 373 1.06 -3.97 -10.74
C CYS A 373 1.23 -4.71 -9.40
N PRO A 374 2.43 -5.24 -9.10
CA PRO A 374 2.74 -5.87 -7.83
C PRO A 374 3.11 -4.83 -6.78
N VAL A 375 2.57 -4.92 -5.54
CA VAL A 375 2.93 -4.02 -4.44
C VAL A 375 3.35 -4.86 -3.23
N LEU A 376 4.66 -4.92 -2.97
CA LEU A 376 5.25 -5.67 -1.86
C LEU A 376 4.73 -5.15 -0.52
N TRP A 377 4.20 -6.03 0.34
CA TRP A 377 3.95 -5.67 1.73
C TRP A 377 5.27 -5.63 2.49
N ASP A 378 5.63 -4.45 3.01
CA ASP A 378 6.80 -4.27 3.84
C ASP A 378 6.50 -3.38 5.05
N CYS A 379 6.74 -3.93 6.24
CA CYS A 379 6.70 -3.23 7.51
C CYS A 379 8.07 -3.23 8.19
N SER A 380 9.14 -2.96 7.44
CA SER A 380 10.55 -3.15 7.80
C SER A 380 10.96 -4.62 7.93
N SER A 381 10.25 -5.53 7.27
CA SER A 381 10.63 -6.94 7.20
C SER A 381 11.80 -7.17 6.26
N MET A 382 11.70 -6.78 5.00
CA MET A 382 12.76 -6.89 3.99
C MET A 382 13.56 -5.61 3.84
N PHE A 383 12.90 -4.44 3.73
CA PHE A 383 13.54 -3.14 3.69
C PHE A 383 13.57 -2.49 5.08
N LYS A 384 14.74 -2.44 5.71
CA LYS A 384 14.93 -1.84 7.04
C LYS A 384 14.94 -0.32 6.97
N ARG A 385 13.82 0.32 7.31
CA ARG A 385 13.63 1.77 7.21
C ARG A 385 14.57 2.58 8.11
N SER A 386 14.96 2.01 9.26
CA SER A 386 15.88 2.68 10.19
C SER A 386 17.32 2.75 9.70
N THR A 387 17.73 1.83 8.81
CA THR A 387 19.10 1.75 8.27
C THR A 387 19.15 1.98 6.76
N LEU A 388 18.00 2.13 6.09
CA LEU A 388 17.85 2.29 4.65
C LEU A 388 18.52 1.16 3.86
N SER A 389 18.42 -0.07 4.35
CA SER A 389 19.10 -1.25 3.78
C SER A 389 18.16 -2.45 3.69
N TRP A 390 18.44 -3.33 2.76
CA TRP A 390 17.72 -4.58 2.61
C TRP A 390 18.28 -5.65 3.56
N LEU A 391 17.40 -6.54 4.02
CA LEU A 391 17.77 -7.73 4.76
C LEU A 391 18.48 -8.75 3.83
N ASP A 392 18.02 -8.82 2.58
CA ASP A 392 18.54 -9.70 1.55
C ASP A 392 18.92 -8.90 0.30
N THR A 393 20.19 -8.98 -0.10
CA THR A 393 20.75 -8.23 -1.25
C THR A 393 20.34 -8.83 -2.60
N ASP A 394 20.01 -10.11 -2.65
CA ASP A 394 19.57 -10.77 -3.88
C ASP A 394 18.12 -10.37 -4.20
N VAL A 395 17.27 -10.27 -3.17
CA VAL A 395 15.92 -9.69 -3.29
C VAL A 395 15.98 -8.24 -3.74
N GLU A 396 16.88 -7.43 -3.18
CA GLU A 396 17.09 -6.05 -3.64
C GLU A 396 17.52 -6.00 -5.11
N ALA A 397 18.48 -6.84 -5.50
CA ALA A 397 18.98 -6.90 -6.87
C ALA A 397 17.87 -7.29 -7.86
N LEU A 398 16.98 -8.21 -7.47
CA LEU A 398 15.83 -8.62 -8.25
C LEU A 398 14.88 -7.43 -8.55
N TYR A 399 14.50 -6.66 -7.54
CA TYR A 399 13.65 -5.47 -7.76
C TYR A 399 14.33 -4.41 -8.60
N LYS A 400 15.62 -4.15 -8.39
CA LYS A 400 16.40 -3.20 -9.21
C LYS A 400 16.42 -3.61 -10.68
N ALA A 401 16.62 -4.89 -10.97
CA ALA A 401 16.66 -5.40 -12.34
C ALA A 401 15.29 -5.32 -13.04
N ARG A 402 14.20 -5.32 -12.27
CA ARG A 402 12.81 -5.24 -12.76
C ARG A 402 12.17 -3.86 -12.60
N SER A 403 12.94 -2.83 -12.23
CA SER A 403 12.43 -1.45 -12.18
C SER A 403 11.99 -0.98 -13.56
N PHE A 404 11.05 -0.05 -13.60
CA PHE A 404 10.59 0.56 -14.85
C PHE A 404 11.75 1.15 -15.67
N GLU A 405 12.74 1.76 -15.00
CA GLU A 405 13.93 2.29 -15.64
C GLU A 405 14.78 1.20 -16.28
N ALA A 406 15.06 0.11 -15.56
CA ALA A 406 15.86 -1.02 -16.06
C ALA A 406 15.21 -1.70 -17.26
N GLN A 407 13.88 -1.80 -17.28
CA GLN A 407 13.11 -2.41 -18.37
C GLN A 407 12.75 -1.44 -19.51
N SER A 408 13.06 -0.16 -19.38
CA SER A 408 12.63 0.90 -20.30
C SER A 408 13.09 0.71 -21.76
N SER A 409 14.14 -0.07 -22.01
CA SER A 409 14.63 -0.42 -23.34
C SER A 409 13.87 -1.58 -24.00
N LEU A 410 13.05 -2.31 -23.25
CA LEU A 410 12.26 -3.44 -23.72
C LEU A 410 10.86 -2.97 -24.13
N ASN A 411 10.31 -3.54 -25.19
CA ASN A 411 8.90 -3.38 -25.47
C ASN A 411 8.08 -4.41 -24.70
N GLU A 412 6.77 -4.18 -24.60
CA GLU A 412 5.84 -5.02 -23.86
C GLU A 412 5.86 -6.49 -24.32
N GLU A 413 5.93 -6.73 -25.62
CA GLU A 413 5.96 -8.08 -26.19
C GLU A 413 7.19 -8.83 -25.71
N LYS A 414 8.35 -8.16 -25.69
CA LYS A 414 9.60 -8.76 -25.21
C LYS A 414 9.59 -9.04 -23.71
N ILE A 415 9.00 -8.16 -22.90
CA ILE A 415 8.82 -8.40 -21.46
C ILE A 415 7.97 -9.66 -21.24
N LYS A 416 6.84 -9.79 -21.94
CA LYS A 416 5.96 -10.96 -21.85
C LYS A 416 6.60 -12.26 -22.37
N GLU A 417 7.41 -12.17 -23.42
CA GLU A 417 8.18 -13.32 -23.91
C GLU A 417 9.19 -13.79 -22.87
N ASN A 418 9.94 -12.86 -22.26
CA ASN A 418 10.91 -13.16 -21.22
C ASN A 418 10.23 -13.82 -20.02
N ALA A 419 9.14 -13.21 -19.51
CA ALA A 419 8.39 -13.75 -18.38
C ALA A 419 7.90 -15.19 -18.65
N LYS A 420 7.33 -15.44 -19.82
CA LYS A 420 6.93 -16.82 -20.22
C LYS A 420 8.09 -17.81 -20.25
N ALA A 421 9.26 -17.37 -20.74
CA ALA A 421 10.43 -18.23 -20.82
C ALA A 421 10.98 -18.54 -19.44
N GLU A 422 11.05 -17.54 -18.54
CA GLU A 422 11.51 -17.69 -17.17
C GLU A 422 10.57 -18.59 -16.36
N MET A 423 9.26 -18.37 -16.44
CA MET A 423 8.25 -19.24 -15.80
C MET A 423 8.34 -20.70 -16.27
N ALA A 424 8.54 -20.92 -17.58
CA ALA A 424 8.68 -22.27 -18.12
C ALA A 424 9.97 -22.96 -17.64
N ALA A 425 11.07 -22.22 -17.63
CA ALA A 425 12.37 -22.73 -17.14
C ALA A 425 12.34 -23.04 -15.64
N ALA A 426 11.71 -22.16 -14.84
CA ALA A 426 11.53 -22.37 -13.41
C ALA A 426 10.70 -23.63 -13.12
N LEU A 427 9.59 -23.82 -13.84
CA LEU A 427 8.74 -25.00 -13.69
C LEU A 427 9.45 -26.29 -14.12
N GLU A 428 10.25 -26.26 -15.20
CA GLU A 428 11.05 -27.41 -15.66
C GLU A 428 12.13 -27.81 -14.66
N ALA A 429 12.74 -26.83 -13.99
CA ALA A 429 13.79 -27.05 -12.99
C ALA A 429 13.26 -27.41 -11.60
N ALA A 430 11.96 -27.18 -11.36
CA ALA A 430 11.35 -27.36 -10.04
C ALA A 430 11.34 -28.83 -9.62
N PRO A 431 11.67 -29.15 -8.35
CA PRO A 431 11.57 -30.49 -7.80
C PRO A 431 10.10 -30.89 -7.53
N GLU A 432 9.83 -32.19 -7.45
CA GLU A 432 8.53 -32.74 -7.07
C GLU A 432 8.22 -32.47 -5.59
N SER A 433 9.26 -32.47 -4.74
CA SER A 433 9.16 -32.23 -3.30
C SER A 433 10.41 -31.49 -2.79
N LEU A 434 10.24 -30.75 -1.72
CA LEU A 434 11.32 -30.14 -0.96
C LEU A 434 11.42 -30.83 0.40
N ASP A 435 12.65 -30.97 0.90
CA ASP A 435 12.86 -31.30 2.32
C ASP A 435 12.47 -30.08 3.16
N ASN A 436 11.20 -29.98 3.47
CA ASN A 436 10.70 -29.02 4.45
C ASN A 436 11.10 -29.51 5.84
N THR A 437 12.39 -29.51 6.14
CA THR A 437 12.80 -29.60 7.53
C THR A 437 12.36 -28.30 8.17
N THR A 438 11.25 -28.39 8.91
CA THR A 438 10.90 -27.36 9.90
C THR A 438 12.20 -27.05 10.65
N PRO A 439 12.67 -25.79 10.72
CA PRO A 439 13.80 -25.49 11.58
C PRO A 439 13.51 -26.12 12.93
N ALA A 440 14.45 -26.89 13.46
CA ALA A 440 14.33 -27.56 14.77
C ALA A 440 14.39 -26.51 15.90
N GLY A 441 13.51 -25.59 15.86
CA GLY A 441 13.22 -24.57 16.86
C GLY A 441 11.72 -24.48 16.91
N ALA A 442 11.11 -24.99 17.99
CA ALA A 442 9.74 -24.67 18.33
C ALA A 442 9.50 -23.19 18.01
N ALA A 443 8.36 -22.88 17.39
CA ALA A 443 7.91 -21.50 17.31
C ALA A 443 8.13 -20.89 18.69
N SER A 444 9.01 -19.89 18.77
CA SER A 444 9.29 -19.28 20.07
C SER A 444 7.98 -18.73 20.61
N ASP A 445 7.82 -18.71 21.93
CA ASP A 445 6.66 -18.09 22.58
C ASP A 445 6.43 -16.67 22.05
N GLU A 446 7.49 -16.01 21.56
CA GLU A 446 7.44 -14.70 20.87
C GLU A 446 6.81 -14.76 19.48
N ALA A 447 7.01 -15.82 18.68
CA ALA A 447 6.35 -15.97 17.37
C ALA A 447 4.87 -16.28 17.53
N ILE A 448 4.52 -17.07 18.54
CA ILE A 448 3.12 -17.31 18.92
C ILE A 448 2.50 -16.02 19.46
N ALA A 449 3.21 -15.28 20.31
CA ALA A 449 2.78 -13.98 20.81
C ALA A 449 2.60 -12.97 19.68
N TRP A 450 3.46 -12.96 18.65
CA TRP A 450 3.33 -12.06 17.51
C TRP A 450 2.08 -12.39 16.65
N LEU A 451 1.80 -13.67 16.42
CA LEU A 451 0.55 -14.12 15.80
C LEU A 451 -0.68 -13.74 16.65
N MET A 452 -0.59 -13.79 17.96
CA MET A 452 -1.67 -13.41 18.88
C MET A 452 -1.79 -11.90 19.08
N PHE A 453 -0.72 -11.13 18.96
CA PHE A 453 -0.73 -9.64 19.12
C PHE A 453 -1.35 -8.91 17.95
N ASN A 454 -1.32 -9.47 16.74
CA ASN A 454 -1.93 -8.88 15.55
C ASN A 454 -3.41 -9.26 15.36
N SER A 455 -4.00 -10.00 16.29
CA SER A 455 -5.43 -10.27 16.29
C SER A 455 -5.93 -10.40 17.72
N ASN A 456 -6.51 -9.35 18.26
CA ASN A 456 -7.17 -9.39 19.59
C ASN A 456 -8.34 -10.37 19.68
N ASP A 457 -8.69 -11.08 18.59
CA ASP A 457 -9.90 -11.90 18.47
C ASP A 457 -9.68 -13.30 17.89
N TRP A 458 -8.43 -13.77 17.77
CA TRP A 458 -8.15 -15.11 17.24
C TRP A 458 -8.05 -16.14 18.37
N ASN A 459 -9.17 -16.73 18.73
CA ASN A 459 -9.19 -18.00 19.45
C ASN A 459 -8.98 -19.13 18.43
N VAL A 460 -7.74 -19.44 18.10
CA VAL A 460 -7.40 -20.54 17.19
C VAL A 460 -6.91 -21.72 17.99
N THR A 461 -7.63 -22.84 17.87
CA THR A 461 -7.16 -24.15 18.37
C THR A 461 -6.43 -24.84 17.23
N TYR A 462 -5.14 -25.12 17.40
CA TYR A 462 -4.41 -26.00 16.50
C TYR A 462 -4.44 -27.42 17.07
N SER A 463 -4.93 -28.38 16.29
CA SER A 463 -4.58 -29.78 16.49
C SER A 463 -3.54 -30.17 15.44
N VAL A 464 -2.51 -30.89 15.87
CA VAL A 464 -1.46 -31.37 14.95
C VAL A 464 -2.13 -32.34 13.97
N GLY A 465 -2.12 -32.01 12.67
CA GLY A 465 -2.66 -32.85 11.59
C GLY A 465 -3.98 -32.40 11.00
N ASP A 466 -4.60 -31.32 11.47
CA ASP A 466 -5.83 -30.79 10.88
C ASP A 466 -5.54 -29.60 9.95
N GLU A 467 -6.22 -29.55 8.80
CA GLU A 467 -6.21 -28.34 7.97
C GLU A 467 -6.84 -27.18 8.76
N TYR A 468 -6.24 -26.00 8.65
CA TYR A 468 -6.75 -24.78 9.26
C TYR A 468 -8.15 -24.46 8.71
N ASN A 469 -9.14 -24.42 9.60
CA ASN A 469 -10.50 -24.01 9.27
C ASN A 469 -10.87 -22.72 10.03
N PRO A 470 -10.84 -21.54 9.41
CA PRO A 470 -11.11 -20.26 10.06
C PRO A 470 -12.56 -20.09 10.54
N SER A 471 -13.46 -20.99 10.18
CA SER A 471 -14.88 -20.94 10.60
C SER A 471 -15.18 -21.62 11.93
N GLU A 472 -14.23 -22.35 12.52
CA GLU A 472 -14.42 -23.00 13.82
C GLU A 472 -13.88 -22.13 14.96
N LYS A 473 -14.76 -21.34 15.57
CA LYS A 473 -14.46 -20.63 16.83
C LYS A 473 -14.58 -21.61 18.00
N THR A 474 -13.46 -21.91 18.65
CA THR A 474 -13.45 -22.58 19.94
C THR A 474 -13.00 -21.61 21.04
N GLU A 475 -13.72 -21.64 22.19
CA GLU A 475 -13.39 -20.78 23.33
C GLU A 475 -12.01 -21.12 23.89
N GLY A 476 -11.23 -20.12 24.10
CA GLY A 476 -9.92 -19.92 24.70
C GLY A 476 -9.09 -21.13 25.10
N ILE A 477 -7.92 -21.29 24.47
CA ILE A 477 -6.87 -22.13 25.03
C ILE A 477 -5.95 -21.27 25.89
N VAL A 478 -5.77 -21.71 27.15
CA VAL A 478 -4.70 -21.22 28.01
C VAL A 478 -3.39 -21.83 27.51
N ALA A 479 -2.31 -21.05 27.41
CA ALA A 479 -1.01 -21.47 26.86
C ALA A 479 -0.42 -22.74 27.54
N GLU A 480 -0.92 -23.14 28.69
CA GLU A 480 -0.54 -24.35 29.42
C GLU A 480 -1.02 -25.66 28.77
N ASP A 481 -1.98 -25.59 27.82
CA ASP A 481 -2.58 -26.75 27.17
C ASP A 481 -1.95 -27.08 25.80
N VAL A 482 -1.03 -26.27 25.32
CA VAL A 482 -0.35 -26.50 24.04
C VAL A 482 0.85 -27.42 24.24
N LYS A 483 0.67 -28.73 24.08
CA LYS A 483 1.77 -29.67 23.92
C LYS A 483 2.18 -29.70 22.44
N ILE A 484 3.27 -29.01 22.11
CA ILE A 484 3.96 -29.20 20.82
C ILE A 484 4.78 -30.48 20.97
N THR A 485 4.28 -31.61 20.49
CA THR A 485 5.06 -32.84 20.37
C THR A 485 5.70 -32.82 19.00
N GLY A 486 7.03 -32.86 18.92
CA GLY A 486 7.85 -32.67 17.74
C GLY A 486 7.84 -33.81 16.71
N GLU A 487 6.65 -34.22 16.26
CA GLU A 487 6.46 -35.07 15.08
C GLU A 487 5.38 -34.41 14.23
N GLY A 488 5.74 -33.23 13.66
CA GLY A 488 4.95 -32.60 12.62
C GLY A 488 5.53 -32.99 11.27
N THR A 489 4.72 -33.56 10.42
CA THR A 489 4.97 -33.67 8.98
C THR A 489 4.58 -32.38 8.33
#